data_806c05683fc0341a136330c8dc967fa5
#
_entry.id   806c05683fc0341a136330c8dc967fa5
#
_cell.length_a   1.000
_cell.length_b   1.000
_cell.length_c   1.000
_cell.angle_alpha   90.00
_cell.angle_beta   90.00
_cell.angle_gamma   90.00
#
_symmetry.space_group_name_H-M   'P 1'
#
loop_
_entity.id
_entity.type
_entity.pdbx_description
1 polymer ?
#
loop_
_entity_poly.entity_id
_entity_poly.type
_entity_poly.pdbx_seq_one_letter_code
_entity_poly.pdbx_strand_id
1 'polypeptide(L)'
;MELMGKHSNIIFCDDNNMILDSIKHVSCNVSSVREVLPGRPYFIPHTQDKLDPLTISREDFMEKVCGRSNAVSKALYQTLTGFSPVMAQELCYRASIDGNDDVQTLDENTREQLYTEFTRLMEQIRREEFTPVIVFKGDEPVEYGVLPFSQYGEGFTTRTFESVSEMLETYYASRDVITRIRQKSADLRKIVQTALDRNRKKLSLQQKQMKDTEKKDKYKVYGELINTYGYGLEEGCKSFKAVNYYNGEEITIPLDPTLTPQENSKKYFDRYGKLKRTQEALEVQIADTTSEIEHLESISNALDIAAEESDLSQIKEELMEYGYVKRHYGNKKGAKMQVKSKPFHYVSSDGYDIYVGKNNYQNDELTFKFATGNDWWFHAKKMPGSHVVVKTKDGTLPDRTFEEAGNLAAFYSKGRTAPKVEIDYLQKKNVKKPAGAKPGFVVYYTNYSLMASPDIAGIQQLS
;
A
#
# COMPACT_ATOMS: atom_id res chain seq x y z
N MET A 1 -38.68 -9.96 -8.47
CA MET A 1 -37.30 -9.53 -8.71
C MET A 1 -36.34 -10.51 -8.04
N GLU A 2 -35.32 -10.94 -8.76
CA GLU A 2 -34.30 -11.87 -8.27
C GLU A 2 -32.97 -11.14 -8.15
N LEU A 3 -32.34 -11.23 -6.98
CA LEU A 3 -31.06 -10.59 -6.68
C LEU A 3 -29.97 -11.67 -6.55
N MET A 4 -29.29 -11.99 -7.65
CA MET A 4 -28.29 -13.06 -7.73
C MET A 4 -26.99 -12.56 -8.39
N GLY A 5 -26.52 -11.38 -8.01
CA GLY A 5 -25.33 -10.74 -8.59
C GLY A 5 -25.45 -10.59 -10.12
N LYS A 6 -24.49 -11.13 -10.88
CA LYS A 6 -24.51 -11.08 -12.36
C LYS A 6 -25.73 -11.77 -12.99
N HIS A 7 -26.42 -12.64 -12.27
CA HIS A 7 -27.61 -13.37 -12.70
C HIS A 7 -28.93 -12.71 -12.25
N SER A 8 -28.86 -11.54 -11.59
CA SER A 8 -30.06 -10.79 -11.20
C SER A 8 -30.97 -10.53 -12.39
N ASN A 9 -32.30 -10.62 -12.17
CA ASN A 9 -33.29 -10.41 -13.19
C ASN A 9 -34.56 -9.77 -12.60
N ILE A 10 -35.34 -9.09 -13.41
CA ILE A 10 -36.70 -8.69 -13.10
C ILE A 10 -37.59 -9.47 -14.05
N ILE A 11 -38.52 -10.26 -13.50
CA ILE A 11 -39.41 -11.12 -14.23
C ILE A 11 -40.83 -10.67 -13.90
N PHE A 12 -41.59 -10.39 -14.91
CA PHE A 12 -42.98 -9.99 -14.81
C PHE A 12 -43.88 -11.23 -15.11
N CYS A 13 -44.69 -11.61 -14.14
CA CYS A 13 -45.54 -12.77 -14.20
C CYS A 13 -47.01 -12.36 -14.04
N ASP A 14 -47.92 -13.20 -14.55
CA ASP A 14 -49.36 -13.12 -14.25
C ASP A 14 -49.69 -13.77 -12.90
N ASP A 15 -50.98 -13.78 -12.54
CA ASP A 15 -51.48 -14.33 -11.29
C ASP A 15 -51.31 -15.87 -11.19
N ASN A 16 -51.05 -16.55 -12.33
CA ASN A 16 -50.79 -17.99 -12.41
C ASN A 16 -49.27 -18.30 -12.45
N ASN A 17 -48.42 -17.32 -12.15
CA ASN A 17 -46.96 -17.44 -12.25
C ASN A 17 -46.44 -17.73 -13.67
N MET A 18 -47.22 -17.37 -14.72
CA MET A 18 -46.73 -17.45 -16.08
C MET A 18 -45.94 -16.18 -16.42
N ILE A 19 -44.74 -16.35 -16.95
CA ILE A 19 -43.84 -15.25 -17.31
C ILE A 19 -44.45 -14.50 -18.50
N LEU A 20 -44.78 -13.22 -18.29
CA LEU A 20 -45.22 -12.31 -19.34
C LEU A 20 -44.03 -11.69 -20.06
N ASP A 21 -43.01 -11.27 -19.29
CA ASP A 21 -41.74 -10.75 -19.82
C ASP A 21 -40.65 -10.73 -18.74
N SER A 22 -39.40 -10.49 -19.15
CA SER A 22 -38.23 -10.32 -18.24
C SER A 22 -37.16 -9.45 -18.85
N ILE A 23 -36.34 -8.78 -18.00
CA ILE A 23 -35.20 -7.94 -18.47
C ILE A 23 -34.14 -8.82 -19.15
N LYS A 24 -33.89 -10.04 -18.62
CA LYS A 24 -32.98 -11.00 -19.21
C LYS A 24 -33.75 -12.25 -19.61
N HIS A 25 -33.83 -12.50 -20.90
CA HIS A 25 -34.36 -13.76 -21.43
C HIS A 25 -33.30 -14.86 -21.28
N VAL A 26 -33.67 -15.95 -20.60
CA VAL A 26 -32.79 -17.09 -20.35
C VAL A 26 -33.40 -18.31 -21.04
N SER A 27 -32.78 -18.78 -22.11
CA SER A 27 -33.17 -19.97 -22.83
C SER A 27 -32.50 -21.25 -22.27
N CYS A 28 -32.95 -22.41 -22.69
CA CYS A 28 -32.33 -23.70 -22.37
C CYS A 28 -30.85 -23.81 -22.76
N ASN A 29 -30.40 -23.02 -23.74
CA ASN A 29 -29.01 -22.96 -24.14
C ASN A 29 -28.12 -22.15 -23.14
N VAL A 30 -28.73 -21.28 -22.33
CA VAL A 30 -28.06 -20.44 -21.35
C VAL A 30 -28.09 -21.02 -19.93
N SER A 31 -29.19 -21.74 -19.61
CA SER A 31 -29.38 -22.39 -18.30
C SER A 31 -30.04 -23.77 -18.49
N SER A 32 -29.39 -24.78 -17.91
CA SER A 32 -29.94 -26.12 -17.83
C SER A 32 -31.01 -26.32 -16.72
N VAL A 33 -31.13 -25.32 -15.82
CA VAL A 33 -31.98 -25.41 -14.63
C VAL A 33 -33.41 -24.94 -14.91
N ARG A 34 -33.55 -23.82 -15.63
CA ARG A 34 -34.85 -23.26 -16.01
C ARG A 34 -34.74 -22.30 -17.19
N GLU A 35 -35.83 -22.12 -17.88
CA GLU A 35 -35.99 -21.05 -18.86
C GLU A 35 -36.69 -19.84 -18.23
N VAL A 36 -36.29 -18.63 -18.63
CA VAL A 36 -36.99 -17.40 -18.28
C VAL A 36 -37.35 -16.70 -19.59
N LEU A 37 -38.49 -17.14 -20.14
CA LEU A 37 -39.02 -16.67 -21.42
C LEU A 37 -40.52 -16.41 -21.28
N PRO A 38 -41.12 -15.50 -22.07
CA PRO A 38 -42.58 -15.33 -22.11
C PRO A 38 -43.31 -16.63 -22.38
N GLY A 39 -44.41 -16.86 -21.67
CA GLY A 39 -45.20 -18.07 -21.78
C GLY A 39 -44.64 -19.30 -21.04
N ARG A 40 -43.53 -19.19 -20.31
CA ARG A 40 -43.01 -20.24 -19.43
C ARG A 40 -43.47 -20.03 -17.99
N PRO A 41 -43.67 -21.10 -17.22
CA PRO A 41 -43.98 -20.98 -15.80
C PRO A 41 -42.75 -20.46 -15.03
N TYR A 42 -43.01 -19.51 -14.15
CA TYR A 42 -41.99 -19.04 -13.21
C TYR A 42 -41.89 -19.98 -12.02
N PHE A 43 -40.71 -20.40 -11.67
CA PHE A 43 -40.42 -21.08 -10.42
C PHE A 43 -39.03 -20.69 -9.89
N ILE A 44 -38.84 -20.75 -8.59
CA ILE A 44 -37.54 -20.55 -7.95
C ILE A 44 -36.81 -21.91 -8.04
N PRO A 45 -35.63 -21.95 -8.71
CA PRO A 45 -34.90 -23.20 -8.83
C PRO A 45 -34.32 -23.60 -7.47
N HIS A 46 -34.52 -24.86 -7.10
CA HIS A 46 -33.78 -25.44 -5.99
C HIS A 46 -32.35 -25.71 -6.45
N THR A 47 -31.47 -24.77 -6.17
CA THR A 47 -30.06 -24.80 -6.63
C THR A 47 -29.12 -25.53 -5.68
N GLN A 48 -29.56 -25.80 -4.44
CA GLN A 48 -28.76 -26.48 -3.42
C GLN A 48 -29.66 -27.24 -2.45
N ASP A 49 -29.41 -28.55 -2.27
CA ASP A 49 -30.01 -29.38 -1.23
C ASP A 49 -29.35 -29.11 0.13
N LYS A 50 -29.51 -27.89 0.62
CA LYS A 50 -28.97 -27.50 1.95
C LYS A 50 -30.07 -27.69 3.00
N LEU A 51 -29.62 -28.10 4.20
CA LEU A 51 -30.48 -28.30 5.35
C LEU A 51 -30.74 -26.98 6.07
N ASP A 52 -31.92 -26.86 6.64
CA ASP A 52 -32.25 -25.74 7.50
C ASP A 52 -31.54 -25.90 8.86
N PRO A 53 -30.64 -25.01 9.24
CA PRO A 53 -29.87 -25.09 10.49
C PRO A 53 -30.77 -24.93 11.73
N LEU A 54 -31.95 -24.32 11.60
CA LEU A 54 -32.89 -24.13 12.71
C LEU A 54 -33.69 -25.38 13.06
N THR A 55 -33.80 -26.32 12.12
CA THR A 55 -34.64 -27.53 12.28
C THR A 55 -33.86 -28.85 12.21
N ILE A 56 -32.56 -28.79 11.86
CA ILE A 56 -31.71 -29.97 11.72
C ILE A 56 -31.60 -30.75 13.03
N SER A 57 -31.75 -32.08 12.95
CA SER A 57 -31.51 -32.97 14.10
C SER A 57 -30.03 -33.18 14.36
N ARG A 58 -29.69 -33.65 15.57
CA ARG A 58 -28.28 -34.00 15.91
C ARG A 58 -27.78 -35.11 14.98
N GLU A 59 -28.62 -36.12 14.73
CA GLU A 59 -28.30 -37.26 13.87
C GLU A 59 -27.99 -36.79 12.44
N ASP A 60 -28.82 -35.94 11.86
CA ASP A 60 -28.61 -35.38 10.53
C ASP A 60 -27.35 -34.49 10.48
N PHE A 61 -27.05 -33.72 11.54
CA PHE A 61 -25.83 -32.92 11.62
C PHE A 61 -24.59 -33.81 11.60
N MET A 62 -24.57 -34.87 12.42
CA MET A 62 -23.44 -35.82 12.48
C MET A 62 -23.27 -36.58 11.17
N GLU A 63 -24.35 -37.01 10.52
CA GLU A 63 -24.30 -37.74 9.27
C GLU A 63 -23.90 -36.82 8.09
N LYS A 64 -24.60 -35.69 7.92
CA LYS A 64 -24.52 -34.87 6.70
C LYS A 64 -23.50 -33.76 6.75
N VAL A 65 -23.15 -33.26 7.92
CA VAL A 65 -22.05 -32.29 8.09
C VAL A 65 -20.74 -33.02 8.44
N CYS A 66 -20.73 -33.81 9.54
CA CYS A 66 -19.52 -34.47 10.01
C CYS A 66 -19.15 -35.74 9.18
N GLY A 67 -20.07 -36.28 8.38
CA GLY A 67 -19.78 -37.37 7.45
C GLY A 67 -19.11 -36.96 6.13
N ARG A 68 -18.95 -35.68 5.86
CA ARG A 68 -18.32 -35.20 4.62
C ARG A 68 -16.78 -35.32 4.69
N SER A 69 -16.15 -35.53 3.51
CA SER A 69 -14.70 -35.51 3.34
C SER A 69 -14.28 -34.14 2.81
N ASN A 70 -14.32 -33.14 3.68
CA ASN A 70 -13.98 -31.74 3.37
C ASN A 70 -13.47 -31.05 4.63
N ALA A 71 -12.85 -29.87 4.47
CA ALA A 71 -12.57 -28.98 5.58
C ALA A 71 -13.82 -28.66 6.40
N VAL A 72 -13.72 -28.59 7.73
CA VAL A 72 -14.84 -28.40 8.67
C VAL A 72 -15.69 -27.19 8.29
N SER A 73 -15.07 -26.03 8.08
CA SER A 73 -15.79 -24.83 7.67
C SER A 73 -16.54 -25.02 6.36
N LYS A 74 -15.94 -25.73 5.39
CA LYS A 74 -16.52 -26.00 4.10
C LYS A 74 -17.72 -26.97 4.20
N ALA A 75 -17.61 -27.99 5.04
CA ALA A 75 -18.72 -28.91 5.33
C ALA A 75 -19.92 -28.15 5.90
N LEU A 76 -19.70 -27.21 6.83
CA LEU A 76 -20.76 -26.38 7.41
C LEU A 76 -21.48 -25.53 6.36
N TYR A 77 -20.77 -24.63 5.65
CA TYR A 77 -21.45 -23.70 4.74
C TYR A 77 -21.99 -24.35 3.46
N GLN A 78 -21.49 -25.53 3.09
CA GLN A 78 -22.03 -26.27 1.95
C GLN A 78 -23.29 -27.11 2.31
N THR A 79 -23.44 -27.49 3.58
CA THR A 79 -24.55 -28.34 4.03
C THR A 79 -25.70 -27.54 4.62
N LEU A 80 -25.39 -26.40 5.27
CA LEU A 80 -26.36 -25.60 6.00
C LEU A 80 -26.78 -24.35 5.22
N THR A 81 -28.10 -24.10 5.15
CA THR A 81 -28.62 -22.85 4.57
C THR A 81 -28.28 -21.66 5.46
N GLY A 82 -27.97 -20.51 4.85
CA GLY A 82 -27.68 -19.27 5.59
C GLY A 82 -26.28 -19.18 6.19
N PHE A 83 -25.49 -20.25 6.21
CA PHE A 83 -24.10 -20.19 6.65
C PHE A 83 -23.19 -19.59 5.57
N SER A 84 -22.54 -18.49 5.89
CA SER A 84 -21.45 -17.95 5.09
C SER A 84 -20.12 -18.63 5.45
N PRO A 85 -19.09 -18.59 4.57
CA PRO A 85 -17.76 -19.09 4.91
C PRO A 85 -17.19 -18.45 6.19
N VAL A 86 -17.44 -17.15 6.39
CA VAL A 86 -16.94 -16.40 7.57
C VAL A 86 -17.64 -16.90 8.85
N MET A 87 -18.96 -17.12 8.82
CA MET A 87 -19.70 -17.65 9.97
C MET A 87 -19.32 -19.10 10.27
N ALA A 88 -19.01 -19.90 9.24
CA ALA A 88 -18.52 -21.26 9.43
C ALA A 88 -17.14 -21.27 10.10
N GLN A 89 -16.24 -20.36 9.73
CA GLN A 89 -14.94 -20.18 10.40
C GLN A 89 -15.11 -19.70 11.84
N GLU A 90 -16.02 -18.76 12.09
CA GLU A 90 -16.33 -18.28 13.45
C GLU A 90 -16.83 -19.44 14.34
N LEU A 91 -17.71 -20.30 13.81
CA LEU A 91 -18.19 -21.45 14.55
C LEU A 91 -17.05 -22.44 14.87
N CYS A 92 -16.16 -22.71 13.92
CA CYS A 92 -14.95 -23.52 14.17
C CYS A 92 -14.08 -22.90 15.23
N TYR A 93 -13.84 -21.59 15.17
CA TYR A 93 -13.04 -20.88 16.15
C TYR A 93 -13.63 -20.96 17.56
N ARG A 94 -14.97 -20.77 17.72
CA ARG A 94 -15.66 -20.94 19.00
C ARG A 94 -15.55 -22.36 19.55
N ALA A 95 -15.58 -23.35 18.65
CA ALA A 95 -15.38 -24.75 19.00
C ALA A 95 -13.89 -25.13 19.21
N SER A 96 -12.96 -24.17 19.12
CA SER A 96 -11.51 -24.40 19.20
C SER A 96 -10.98 -25.42 18.17
N ILE A 97 -11.53 -25.38 16.96
CA ILE A 97 -11.19 -26.25 15.81
C ILE A 97 -10.58 -25.39 14.71
N ASP A 98 -9.52 -25.88 14.04
CA ASP A 98 -9.09 -25.26 12.80
C ASP A 98 -10.11 -25.59 11.69
N GLY A 99 -10.78 -24.56 11.17
CA GLY A 99 -11.77 -24.71 10.12
C GLY A 99 -11.24 -25.28 8.81
N ASN A 100 -9.92 -25.39 8.64
CA ASN A 100 -9.27 -25.99 7.47
C ASN A 100 -8.97 -27.49 7.66
N ASP A 101 -9.05 -28.01 8.87
CA ASP A 101 -8.87 -29.43 9.13
C ASP A 101 -9.97 -30.25 8.45
N ASP A 102 -9.65 -31.50 8.04
CA ASP A 102 -10.67 -32.40 7.48
C ASP A 102 -11.61 -32.86 8.60
N VAL A 103 -12.91 -32.72 8.36
CA VAL A 103 -13.97 -33.17 9.27
C VAL A 103 -13.78 -34.63 9.74
N GLN A 104 -13.25 -35.51 8.87
CA GLN A 104 -13.04 -36.90 9.20
C GLN A 104 -11.91 -37.15 10.19
N THR A 105 -11.01 -36.19 10.37
CA THR A 105 -9.91 -36.29 11.34
C THR A 105 -10.35 -35.93 12.75
N LEU A 106 -11.55 -35.33 12.91
CA LEU A 106 -12.09 -34.95 14.21
C LEU A 106 -12.53 -36.19 14.99
N ASP A 107 -12.11 -36.28 16.25
CA ASP A 107 -12.60 -37.27 17.18
C ASP A 107 -14.07 -37.00 17.58
N GLU A 108 -14.69 -37.95 18.25
CA GLU A 108 -16.10 -37.86 18.65
C GLU A 108 -16.34 -36.68 19.61
N ASN A 109 -15.43 -36.42 20.54
CA ASN A 109 -15.56 -35.32 21.51
C ASN A 109 -15.51 -33.95 20.79
N THR A 110 -14.63 -33.78 19.82
CA THR A 110 -14.49 -32.56 19.04
C THR A 110 -15.72 -32.32 18.14
N ARG A 111 -16.31 -33.38 17.58
CA ARG A 111 -17.59 -33.29 16.83
C ARG A 111 -18.75 -32.86 17.73
N GLU A 112 -18.84 -33.43 18.96
CA GLU A 112 -19.83 -33.00 19.94
C GLU A 112 -19.67 -31.56 20.38
N GLN A 113 -18.42 -31.11 20.55
CA GLN A 113 -18.12 -29.71 20.86
C GLN A 113 -18.58 -28.78 19.73
N LEU A 114 -18.31 -29.14 18.47
CA LEU A 114 -18.78 -28.40 17.30
C LEU A 114 -20.31 -28.31 17.28
N TYR A 115 -21.01 -29.42 17.52
CA TYR A 115 -22.48 -29.45 17.58
C TYR A 115 -23.02 -28.62 18.75
N THR A 116 -22.36 -28.62 19.88
CA THR A 116 -22.74 -27.81 21.06
C THR A 116 -22.67 -26.32 20.75
N GLU A 117 -21.57 -25.86 20.15
CA GLU A 117 -21.41 -24.46 19.74
C GLU A 117 -22.38 -24.07 18.61
N PHE A 118 -22.63 -25.00 17.67
CA PHE A 118 -23.65 -24.84 16.66
C PHE A 118 -25.04 -24.65 17.26
N THR A 119 -25.44 -25.49 18.23
CA THR A 119 -26.72 -25.38 18.90
C THR A 119 -26.88 -24.09 19.66
N ARG A 120 -25.82 -23.66 20.38
CA ARG A 120 -25.77 -22.37 21.09
C ARG A 120 -25.98 -21.19 20.13
N LEU A 121 -25.33 -21.23 18.98
CA LEU A 121 -25.50 -20.22 17.93
C LEU A 121 -26.95 -20.19 17.39
N MET A 122 -27.54 -21.36 17.16
CA MET A 122 -28.93 -21.45 16.66
C MET A 122 -29.95 -20.99 17.71
N GLU A 123 -29.71 -21.25 18.99
CA GLU A 123 -30.55 -20.74 20.07
C GLU A 123 -30.49 -19.20 20.17
N GLN A 124 -29.33 -18.62 20.00
CA GLN A 124 -29.15 -17.16 19.97
C GLN A 124 -29.93 -16.53 18.82
N ILE A 125 -29.89 -17.15 17.63
CA ILE A 125 -30.66 -16.71 16.47
C ILE A 125 -32.18 -16.86 16.72
N ARG A 126 -32.64 -17.96 17.31
CA ARG A 126 -34.07 -18.17 17.64
C ARG A 126 -34.60 -17.15 18.67
N ARG A 127 -33.74 -16.69 19.57
CA ARG A 127 -34.08 -15.65 20.56
C ARG A 127 -33.99 -14.24 20.00
N GLU A 128 -33.60 -14.09 18.72
CA GLU A 128 -33.37 -12.79 18.08
C GLU A 128 -32.37 -11.91 18.83
N GLU A 129 -31.40 -12.54 19.51
CA GLU A 129 -30.34 -11.85 20.28
C GLU A 129 -29.23 -11.40 19.31
N PHE A 130 -29.46 -10.32 18.60
CA PHE A 130 -28.53 -9.80 17.61
C PHE A 130 -27.71 -8.62 18.15
N THR A 131 -26.44 -8.61 17.79
CA THR A 131 -25.52 -7.49 18.05
C THR A 131 -24.79 -7.17 16.74
N PRO A 132 -25.36 -6.29 15.90
CA PRO A 132 -24.74 -5.97 14.61
C PRO A 132 -23.36 -5.36 14.79
N VAL A 133 -22.37 -5.88 14.06
CA VAL A 133 -20.96 -5.46 14.17
C VAL A 133 -20.33 -5.29 12.81
N ILE A 134 -19.36 -4.36 12.73
CA ILE A 134 -18.36 -4.29 11.65
C ILE A 134 -16.99 -4.52 12.24
N VAL A 135 -16.21 -5.36 11.61
CA VAL A 135 -14.80 -5.59 11.89
C VAL A 135 -13.97 -4.71 10.96
N PHE A 136 -13.06 -3.94 11.55
CA PHE A 136 -12.16 -3.05 10.83
C PHE A 136 -10.71 -3.53 10.95
N LYS A 137 -9.93 -3.30 9.91
CA LYS A 137 -8.46 -3.36 9.94
C LYS A 137 -7.93 -1.95 9.71
N GLY A 138 -7.53 -1.26 10.78
CA GLY A 138 -7.39 0.20 10.74
C GLY A 138 -8.75 0.85 10.42
N ASP A 139 -8.81 1.68 9.39
CA ASP A 139 -10.06 2.33 8.95
C ASP A 139 -10.84 1.54 7.88
N GLU A 140 -10.29 0.44 7.38
CA GLU A 140 -10.92 -0.35 6.32
C GLU A 140 -11.90 -1.38 6.90
N PRO A 141 -13.23 -1.31 6.58
CA PRO A 141 -14.18 -2.33 6.98
C PRO A 141 -13.91 -3.61 6.20
N VAL A 142 -13.61 -4.70 6.93
CA VAL A 142 -13.22 -5.99 6.33
C VAL A 142 -14.40 -6.97 6.32
N GLU A 143 -15.19 -6.98 7.40
CA GLU A 143 -16.30 -7.91 7.54
C GLU A 143 -17.43 -7.30 8.36
N TYR A 144 -18.65 -7.80 8.18
CA TYR A 144 -19.80 -7.42 9.00
C TYR A 144 -20.64 -8.66 9.36
N GLY A 145 -21.34 -8.57 10.48
CA GLY A 145 -22.23 -9.64 10.92
C GLY A 145 -23.29 -9.16 11.89
N VAL A 146 -24.34 -9.97 12.03
CA VAL A 146 -25.39 -9.72 13.02
C VAL A 146 -25.02 -10.28 14.40
N LEU A 147 -23.92 -11.01 14.49
CA LEU A 147 -23.35 -11.54 15.72
C LEU A 147 -21.86 -11.17 15.78
N PRO A 148 -21.32 -10.95 16.99
CA PRO A 148 -19.90 -10.63 17.17
C PRO A 148 -19.00 -11.77 16.68
N PHE A 149 -17.87 -11.41 16.08
CA PHE A 149 -16.83 -12.34 15.68
C PHE A 149 -15.73 -12.42 16.74
N SER A 150 -15.37 -13.62 17.16
CA SER A 150 -14.28 -13.91 18.09
C SER A 150 -12.97 -14.29 17.38
N GLN A 151 -13.05 -14.68 16.12
CA GLN A 151 -11.91 -15.15 15.32
C GLN A 151 -10.91 -14.05 14.93
N TYR A 152 -11.29 -12.78 15.02
CA TYR A 152 -10.41 -11.66 14.69
C TYR A 152 -9.62 -11.21 15.92
N GLY A 153 -8.30 -11.42 15.90
CA GLY A 153 -7.36 -11.10 16.98
C GLY A 153 -6.70 -9.71 16.82
N GLU A 154 -5.43 -9.64 17.23
CA GLU A 154 -4.64 -8.40 17.19
C GLU A 154 -4.63 -7.76 15.79
N GLY A 155 -4.72 -6.43 15.75
CA GLY A 155 -4.75 -5.63 14.51
C GLY A 155 -6.14 -5.45 13.90
N PHE A 156 -7.20 -5.98 14.55
CA PHE A 156 -8.59 -5.73 14.17
C PHE A 156 -9.33 -5.03 15.30
N THR A 157 -10.26 -4.14 14.93
CA THR A 157 -11.18 -3.48 15.87
C THR A 157 -12.62 -3.80 15.47
N THR A 158 -13.49 -3.97 16.46
CA THR A 158 -14.91 -4.27 16.25
C THR A 158 -15.74 -3.11 16.76
N ARG A 159 -16.66 -2.61 15.92
CA ARG A 159 -17.65 -1.60 16.29
C ARG A 159 -19.04 -2.19 16.25
N THR A 160 -19.83 -1.94 17.29
CA THR A 160 -21.22 -2.37 17.39
C THR A 160 -22.17 -1.28 16.90
N PHE A 161 -23.36 -1.68 16.43
CA PHE A 161 -24.40 -0.80 15.89
C PHE A 161 -25.75 -1.12 16.52
N GLU A 162 -26.63 -0.11 16.59
CA GLU A 162 -27.97 -0.29 17.15
C GLU A 162 -28.90 -1.08 16.21
N SER A 163 -28.65 -1.00 14.89
CA SER A 163 -29.45 -1.72 13.89
C SER A 163 -28.60 -2.31 12.77
N VAL A 164 -29.11 -3.38 12.15
CA VAL A 164 -28.53 -3.99 10.96
C VAL A 164 -28.50 -3.00 9.79
N SER A 165 -29.52 -2.15 9.66
CA SER A 165 -29.58 -1.15 8.59
C SER A 165 -28.46 -0.11 8.70
N GLU A 166 -28.21 0.42 9.90
CA GLU A 166 -27.14 1.36 10.17
C GLU A 166 -25.76 0.70 9.92
N MET A 167 -25.59 -0.53 10.38
CA MET A 167 -24.38 -1.31 10.14
C MET A 167 -24.11 -1.49 8.64
N LEU A 168 -25.11 -1.91 7.87
CA LEU A 168 -24.97 -2.12 6.43
C LEU A 168 -24.71 -0.82 5.68
N GLU A 169 -25.44 0.25 6.01
CA GLU A 169 -25.18 1.58 5.43
C GLU A 169 -23.74 2.03 5.67
N THR A 170 -23.28 1.93 6.91
CA THR A 170 -21.91 2.30 7.28
C THR A 170 -20.86 1.43 6.54
N TYR A 171 -21.07 0.12 6.49
CA TYR A 171 -20.16 -0.81 5.82
C TYR A 171 -20.05 -0.52 4.31
N TYR A 172 -21.18 -0.43 3.62
CA TYR A 172 -21.19 -0.24 2.17
C TYR A 172 -20.79 1.18 1.78
N ALA A 173 -21.21 2.21 2.50
CA ALA A 173 -20.78 3.58 2.24
C ALA A 173 -19.26 3.73 2.34
N SER A 174 -18.65 3.21 3.40
CA SER A 174 -17.19 3.24 3.59
C SER A 174 -16.48 2.44 2.49
N ARG A 175 -16.94 1.24 2.17
CA ARG A 175 -16.35 0.37 1.15
C ARG A 175 -16.49 0.92 -0.26
N ASP A 176 -17.62 1.56 -0.59
CA ASP A 176 -17.84 2.18 -1.89
C ASP A 176 -16.89 3.36 -2.11
N VAL A 177 -16.66 4.19 -1.09
CA VAL A 177 -15.69 5.29 -1.17
C VAL A 177 -14.29 4.72 -1.42
N ILE A 178 -13.84 3.77 -0.61
CA ILE A 178 -12.52 3.13 -0.76
C ILE A 178 -12.36 2.48 -2.14
N THR A 179 -13.37 1.72 -2.59
CA THR A 179 -13.35 1.04 -3.88
C THR A 179 -13.29 2.05 -5.03
N ARG A 180 -14.08 3.12 -4.96
CA ARG A 180 -14.09 4.19 -5.96
C ARG A 180 -12.75 4.93 -6.02
N ILE A 181 -12.16 5.26 -4.87
CA ILE A 181 -10.83 5.87 -4.81
C ILE A 181 -9.78 4.93 -5.39
N ARG A 182 -9.79 3.65 -5.04
CA ARG A 182 -8.87 2.65 -5.59
C ARG A 182 -9.00 2.51 -7.12
N GLN A 183 -10.23 2.45 -7.64
CA GLN A 183 -10.49 2.38 -9.10
C GLN A 183 -10.01 3.65 -9.81
N LYS A 184 -10.36 4.83 -9.29
CA LYS A 184 -9.94 6.11 -9.88
C LYS A 184 -8.44 6.37 -9.78
N SER A 185 -7.77 5.82 -8.77
CA SER A 185 -6.32 5.93 -8.61
C SER A 185 -5.52 4.88 -9.39
N ALA A 186 -6.17 3.84 -9.95
CA ALA A 186 -5.49 2.71 -10.59
C ALA A 186 -4.55 3.15 -11.72
N ASP A 187 -5.01 4.06 -12.59
CA ASP A 187 -4.19 4.58 -13.68
C ASP A 187 -3.01 5.41 -13.18
N LEU A 188 -3.23 6.26 -12.15
CA LEU A 188 -2.16 7.06 -11.55
C LEU A 188 -1.13 6.15 -10.87
N ARG A 189 -1.55 5.12 -10.15
CA ARG A 189 -0.68 4.11 -9.54
C ARG A 189 0.17 3.39 -10.59
N LYS A 190 -0.43 2.99 -11.70
CA LYS A 190 0.28 2.34 -12.82
C LYS A 190 1.35 3.26 -13.43
N ILE A 191 1.03 4.55 -13.61
CA ILE A 191 1.97 5.55 -14.13
C ILE A 191 3.16 5.69 -13.16
N VAL A 192 2.90 5.88 -11.86
CA VAL A 192 3.93 6.04 -10.82
C VAL A 192 4.79 4.78 -10.74
N GLN A 193 4.20 3.59 -10.72
CA GLN A 193 4.95 2.34 -10.66
C GLN A 193 5.85 2.15 -11.88
N THR A 194 5.34 2.42 -13.07
CA THR A 194 6.12 2.35 -14.32
C THR A 194 7.31 3.32 -14.29
N ALA A 195 7.09 4.53 -13.79
CA ALA A 195 8.15 5.53 -13.65
C ALA A 195 9.20 5.11 -12.60
N LEU A 196 8.77 4.55 -11.46
CA LEU A 196 9.65 4.00 -10.42
C LEU A 196 10.54 2.88 -10.97
N ASP A 197 9.94 1.92 -11.67
CA ASP A 197 10.68 0.77 -12.22
C ASP A 197 11.72 1.22 -13.24
N ARG A 198 11.37 2.19 -14.09
CA ARG A 198 12.29 2.81 -15.07
C ARG A 198 13.45 3.52 -14.38
N ASN A 199 13.18 4.33 -13.36
CA ASN A 199 14.21 5.09 -12.65
C ASN A 199 15.10 4.17 -11.80
N ARG A 200 14.58 3.15 -11.15
CA ARG A 200 15.36 2.12 -10.42
C ARG A 200 16.31 1.37 -11.35
N LYS A 201 15.84 1.00 -12.54
CA LYS A 201 16.67 0.38 -13.58
C LYS A 201 17.79 1.32 -14.05
N LYS A 202 17.46 2.59 -14.29
CA LYS A 202 18.43 3.64 -14.65
C LYS A 202 19.49 3.80 -13.57
N LEU A 203 19.09 3.91 -12.29
CA LEU A 203 20.01 4.03 -11.16
C LEU A 203 20.98 2.84 -11.06
N SER A 204 20.47 1.62 -11.22
CA SER A 204 21.29 0.41 -11.22
C SER A 204 22.35 0.41 -12.32
N LEU A 205 22.00 0.86 -13.53
CA LEU A 205 22.94 1.00 -14.64
C LEU A 205 23.99 2.09 -14.37
N GLN A 206 23.57 3.23 -13.84
CA GLN A 206 24.48 4.33 -13.47
C GLN A 206 25.47 3.90 -12.38
N GLN A 207 25.01 3.18 -11.35
CA GLN A 207 25.87 2.62 -10.30
C GLN A 207 26.86 1.60 -10.84
N LYS A 208 26.45 0.77 -11.81
CA LYS A 208 27.36 -0.17 -12.48
C LYS A 208 28.44 0.56 -13.28
N GLN A 209 28.04 1.60 -14.04
CA GLN A 209 28.99 2.44 -14.77
C GLN A 209 29.93 3.20 -13.83
N MET A 210 29.46 3.65 -12.66
CA MET A 210 30.27 4.31 -11.65
C MET A 210 31.41 3.39 -11.18
N LYS A 211 31.13 2.13 -10.88
CA LYS A 211 32.15 1.13 -10.51
C LYS A 211 33.22 0.94 -11.58
N ASP A 212 32.84 1.04 -12.87
CA ASP A 212 33.83 0.95 -13.96
C ASP A 212 34.77 2.15 -14.01
N THR A 213 34.38 3.31 -13.45
CA THR A 213 35.24 4.50 -13.36
C THR A 213 36.30 4.40 -12.27
N GLU A 214 36.14 3.50 -11.28
CA GLU A 214 37.13 3.28 -10.20
C GLU A 214 38.49 2.87 -10.76
N LYS A 215 38.52 2.27 -11.96
CA LYS A 215 39.77 1.88 -12.64
C LYS A 215 40.58 3.08 -13.19
N LYS A 216 40.06 4.31 -13.07
CA LYS A 216 40.72 5.49 -13.64
C LYS A 216 42.14 5.71 -13.10
N ASP A 217 42.32 5.50 -11.78
CA ASP A 217 43.61 5.76 -11.12
C ASP A 217 44.70 4.81 -11.63
N LYS A 218 44.38 3.60 -12.01
CA LYS A 218 45.28 2.68 -12.68
C LYS A 218 45.83 3.27 -13.98
N TYR A 219 45.01 3.91 -14.80
CA TYR A 219 45.46 4.53 -16.05
C TYR A 219 46.28 5.78 -15.82
N LYS A 220 46.02 6.54 -14.76
CA LYS A 220 46.86 7.64 -14.33
C LYS A 220 48.26 7.15 -13.99
N VAL A 221 48.38 6.14 -13.10
CA VAL A 221 49.63 5.51 -12.72
C VAL A 221 50.39 4.99 -13.93
N TYR A 222 49.71 4.31 -14.86
CA TYR A 222 50.35 3.79 -16.08
C TYR A 222 50.93 4.93 -16.93
N GLY A 223 50.21 6.02 -17.13
CA GLY A 223 50.70 7.18 -17.88
C GLY A 223 51.92 7.84 -17.20
N GLU A 224 51.85 8.00 -15.88
CA GLU A 224 52.95 8.57 -15.08
C GLU A 224 54.23 7.73 -15.12
N LEU A 225 54.11 6.42 -14.94
CA LEU A 225 55.23 5.48 -14.98
C LEU A 225 55.91 5.43 -16.35
N ILE A 226 55.14 5.43 -17.45
CA ILE A 226 55.67 5.47 -18.81
C ILE A 226 56.41 6.82 -19.04
N ASN A 227 55.87 7.95 -18.57
CA ASN A 227 56.53 9.23 -18.68
C ASN A 227 57.84 9.31 -17.89
N THR A 228 57.90 8.64 -16.72
CA THR A 228 59.06 8.72 -15.81
C THR A 228 60.19 7.76 -16.27
N TYR A 229 59.82 6.57 -16.71
CA TYR A 229 60.81 5.50 -16.99
C TYR A 229 60.81 5.01 -18.44
N GLY A 230 59.93 5.52 -19.29
CA GLY A 230 59.68 4.99 -20.63
C GLY A 230 60.66 5.45 -21.72
N TYR A 231 61.57 6.42 -21.46
CA TYR A 231 62.50 6.91 -22.47
C TYR A 231 63.65 5.97 -22.80
N GLY A 232 63.78 4.84 -22.08
CA GLY A 232 64.70 3.74 -22.40
C GLY A 232 64.06 2.57 -23.09
N LEU A 233 62.78 2.67 -23.47
CA LEU A 233 62.04 1.56 -24.12
C LEU A 233 62.30 1.55 -25.61
N GLU A 234 62.55 0.32 -26.15
CA GLU A 234 62.68 0.08 -27.60
C GLU A 234 61.32 0.22 -28.28
N GLU A 235 61.31 0.74 -29.51
CA GLU A 235 60.08 0.78 -30.33
C GLU A 235 59.55 -0.63 -30.59
N GLY A 236 58.21 -0.76 -30.53
CA GLY A 236 57.54 -2.05 -30.74
C GLY A 236 57.37 -2.91 -29.49
N CYS A 237 57.75 -2.46 -28.30
CA CYS A 237 57.50 -3.16 -27.05
C CYS A 237 56.00 -3.31 -26.76
N LYS A 238 55.56 -4.58 -26.40
CA LYS A 238 54.18 -4.89 -26.06
C LYS A 238 53.81 -4.65 -24.58
N SER A 239 54.78 -4.56 -23.73
CA SER A 239 54.63 -4.33 -22.30
C SER A 239 55.85 -3.70 -21.69
N PHE A 240 55.66 -3.00 -20.56
CA PHE A 240 56.68 -2.35 -19.78
C PHE A 240 56.51 -2.72 -18.31
N LYS A 241 57.60 -3.13 -17.65
CA LYS A 241 57.63 -3.39 -16.23
C LYS A 241 58.22 -2.21 -15.48
N ALA A 242 57.53 -1.73 -14.46
CA ALA A 242 58.00 -0.64 -13.62
C ALA A 242 57.55 -0.85 -12.18
N VAL A 243 58.32 -0.28 -11.25
CA VAL A 243 57.91 -0.22 -9.84
C VAL A 243 56.97 0.96 -9.65
N ASN A 244 55.79 0.65 -9.17
CA ASN A 244 54.81 1.67 -8.79
C ASN A 244 55.27 2.41 -7.52
N TYR A 245 55.69 3.62 -7.66
CA TYR A 245 56.22 4.45 -6.53
C TYR A 245 55.17 4.80 -5.47
N TYR A 246 53.87 4.57 -5.72
CA TYR A 246 52.84 4.78 -4.73
C TYR A 246 52.72 3.62 -3.69
N ASN A 247 52.99 2.38 -4.10
CA ASN A 247 52.86 1.23 -3.22
C ASN A 247 54.10 0.28 -3.21
N GLY A 248 55.12 0.58 -4.01
CA GLY A 248 56.36 -0.24 -4.09
C GLY A 248 56.21 -1.56 -4.88
N GLU A 249 55.07 -1.87 -5.45
CA GLU A 249 54.84 -3.09 -6.19
C GLU A 249 55.35 -3.00 -7.65
N GLU A 250 55.88 -4.10 -8.18
CA GLU A 250 56.19 -4.19 -9.61
C GLU A 250 54.91 -4.42 -10.40
N ILE A 251 54.61 -3.57 -11.37
CA ILE A 251 53.46 -3.67 -12.26
C ILE A 251 53.90 -3.80 -13.71
N THR A 252 53.11 -4.61 -14.47
CA THR A 252 53.33 -4.73 -15.92
C THR A 252 52.29 -3.89 -16.65
N ILE A 253 52.76 -2.89 -17.40
CA ILE A 253 51.92 -1.95 -18.15
C ILE A 253 51.84 -2.40 -19.60
N PRO A 254 50.66 -2.73 -20.15
CA PRO A 254 50.49 -3.08 -21.55
C PRO A 254 50.78 -1.86 -22.45
N LEU A 255 51.53 -2.05 -23.52
CA LEU A 255 51.82 -1.02 -24.49
C LEU A 255 51.23 -1.41 -25.86
N ASP A 256 50.84 -0.42 -26.63
CA ASP A 256 50.53 -0.58 -28.05
C ASP A 256 51.82 -0.48 -28.84
N PRO A 257 52.30 -1.58 -29.49
CA PRO A 257 53.56 -1.62 -30.18
C PRO A 257 53.65 -0.72 -31.42
N THR A 258 52.50 -0.18 -31.88
CA THR A 258 52.47 0.75 -33.02
C THR A 258 52.63 2.21 -32.61
N LEU A 259 52.70 2.47 -31.31
CA LEU A 259 52.79 3.81 -30.71
C LEU A 259 54.13 3.98 -29.98
N THR A 260 54.67 5.16 -30.01
CA THR A 260 55.83 5.53 -29.19
C THR A 260 55.49 5.47 -27.70
N PRO A 261 56.47 5.42 -26.76
CA PRO A 261 56.21 5.47 -25.33
C PRO A 261 55.41 6.72 -24.91
N GLN A 262 55.71 7.87 -25.51
CA GLN A 262 54.98 9.12 -25.25
C GLN A 262 53.52 9.06 -25.70
N GLU A 263 53.26 8.49 -26.88
CA GLU A 263 51.88 8.29 -27.38
C GLU A 263 51.10 7.30 -26.51
N ASN A 264 51.73 6.21 -26.06
CA ASN A 264 51.17 5.25 -25.12
C ASN A 264 50.81 5.95 -23.79
N SER A 265 51.71 6.74 -23.24
CA SER A 265 51.41 7.55 -22.03
C SER A 265 50.24 8.49 -22.24
N LYS A 266 50.18 9.23 -23.37
CA LYS A 266 49.09 10.12 -23.72
C LYS A 266 47.77 9.35 -23.82
N LYS A 267 47.76 8.17 -24.43
CA LYS A 267 46.60 7.28 -24.56
C LYS A 267 46.05 6.90 -23.18
N TYR A 268 46.92 6.61 -22.20
CA TYR A 268 46.51 6.31 -20.83
C TYR A 268 45.98 7.56 -20.10
N PHE A 269 46.57 8.71 -20.25
CA PHE A 269 46.05 9.96 -19.68
C PHE A 269 44.73 10.41 -20.31
N ASP A 270 44.55 10.20 -21.62
CA ASP A 270 43.26 10.46 -22.31
C ASP A 270 42.17 9.55 -21.74
N ARG A 271 42.50 8.27 -21.49
CA ARG A 271 41.56 7.30 -20.88
C ARG A 271 41.24 7.68 -19.42
N TYR A 272 42.23 8.08 -18.63
CA TYR A 272 42.02 8.62 -17.30
C TYR A 272 41.11 9.85 -17.31
N GLY A 273 41.40 10.83 -18.15
CA GLY A 273 40.60 12.05 -18.28
C GLY A 273 39.16 11.79 -18.72
N LYS A 274 38.95 10.81 -19.62
CA LYS A 274 37.62 10.37 -20.02
C LYS A 274 36.85 9.75 -18.83
N LEU A 275 37.46 8.84 -18.10
CA LEU A 275 36.84 8.17 -16.97
C LEU A 275 36.55 9.15 -15.82
N LYS A 276 37.46 10.11 -15.55
CA LYS A 276 37.27 11.17 -14.54
C LYS A 276 36.01 12.00 -14.87
N ARG A 277 35.91 12.52 -16.09
CA ARG A 277 34.74 13.29 -16.55
C ARG A 277 33.45 12.47 -16.49
N THR A 278 33.54 11.17 -16.84
CA THR A 278 32.40 10.24 -16.74
C THR A 278 31.95 10.06 -15.30
N GLN A 279 32.89 9.92 -14.36
CA GLN A 279 32.58 9.82 -12.93
C GLN A 279 31.87 11.08 -12.42
N GLU A 280 32.42 12.26 -12.67
CA GLU A 280 31.83 13.54 -12.26
C GLU A 280 30.40 13.71 -12.81
N ALA A 281 30.18 13.35 -14.07
CA ALA A 281 28.84 13.36 -14.67
C ALA A 281 27.87 12.34 -14.04
N LEU A 282 28.36 11.12 -13.73
CA LEU A 282 27.56 10.09 -13.09
C LEU A 282 27.18 10.42 -11.66
N GLU A 283 28.06 11.11 -10.89
CA GLU A 283 27.74 11.57 -9.54
C GLU A 283 26.49 12.47 -9.54
N VAL A 284 26.44 13.44 -10.44
CA VAL A 284 25.28 14.33 -10.62
C VAL A 284 24.05 13.54 -11.07
N GLN A 285 24.21 12.67 -12.09
CA GLN A 285 23.06 11.90 -12.62
C GLN A 285 22.49 10.90 -11.60
N ILE A 286 23.32 10.30 -10.75
CA ILE A 286 22.88 9.40 -9.67
C ILE A 286 22.10 10.19 -8.62
N ALA A 287 22.59 11.37 -8.23
CA ALA A 287 21.88 12.24 -7.29
C ALA A 287 20.50 12.65 -7.83
N ASP A 288 20.42 13.08 -9.10
CA ASP A 288 19.17 13.45 -9.77
C ASP A 288 18.20 12.26 -9.83
N THR A 289 18.71 11.07 -10.23
CA THR A 289 17.86 9.87 -10.37
C THR A 289 17.36 9.40 -9.00
N THR A 290 18.17 9.51 -7.94
CA THR A 290 17.78 9.19 -6.57
C THR A 290 16.69 10.14 -6.08
N SER A 291 16.86 11.45 -6.27
CA SER A 291 15.83 12.45 -5.92
C SER A 291 14.51 12.22 -6.68
N GLU A 292 14.59 11.75 -7.93
CA GLU A 292 13.41 11.40 -8.73
C GLU A 292 12.67 10.18 -8.16
N ILE A 293 13.41 9.16 -7.72
CA ILE A 293 12.84 7.96 -7.07
C ILE A 293 12.17 8.35 -5.76
N GLU A 294 12.83 9.14 -4.91
CA GLU A 294 12.27 9.62 -3.64
C GLU A 294 10.97 10.39 -3.84
N HIS A 295 10.92 11.27 -4.84
CA HIS A 295 9.71 12.01 -5.17
C HIS A 295 8.58 11.10 -5.67
N LEU A 296 8.86 10.13 -6.55
CA LEU A 296 7.86 9.16 -7.00
C LEU A 296 7.36 8.25 -5.87
N GLU A 297 8.23 7.88 -4.94
CA GLU A 297 7.85 7.11 -3.75
C GLU A 297 6.97 7.93 -2.80
N SER A 298 7.21 9.23 -2.66
CA SER A 298 6.32 10.11 -1.88
C SER A 298 4.94 10.25 -2.52
N ILE A 299 4.87 10.36 -3.85
CA ILE A 299 3.59 10.35 -4.59
C ILE A 299 2.88 9.00 -4.43
N SER A 300 3.62 7.89 -4.47
CA SER A 300 3.04 6.56 -4.21
C SER A 300 2.40 6.48 -2.82
N ASN A 301 3.09 6.99 -1.80
CA ASN A 301 2.55 7.07 -0.44
C ASN A 301 1.30 7.99 -0.39
N ALA A 302 1.33 9.13 -1.07
CA ALA A 302 0.16 10.03 -1.15
C ALA A 302 -1.06 9.34 -1.79
N LEU A 303 -0.86 8.49 -2.82
CA LEU A 303 -1.93 7.66 -3.41
C LEU A 303 -2.47 6.61 -2.44
N ASP A 304 -1.66 6.12 -1.50
CA ASP A 304 -2.07 5.13 -0.49
C ASP A 304 -2.91 5.73 0.63
N ILE A 305 -2.70 7.00 0.95
CA ILE A 305 -3.42 7.73 2.00
C ILE A 305 -4.56 8.60 1.47
N ALA A 306 -4.74 8.71 0.14
CA ALA A 306 -5.82 9.48 -0.46
C ALA A 306 -7.19 8.92 -0.04
N ALA A 307 -8.02 9.78 0.57
CA ALA A 307 -9.34 9.45 1.08
C ALA A 307 -10.48 10.01 0.20
N GLU A 308 -10.20 11.04 -0.61
CA GLU A 308 -11.18 11.76 -1.41
C GLU A 308 -10.72 11.93 -2.87
N GLU A 309 -11.67 12.22 -3.78
CA GLU A 309 -11.36 12.52 -5.18
C GLU A 309 -10.57 13.83 -5.35
N SER A 310 -10.75 14.76 -4.43
CA SER A 310 -9.98 16.00 -4.35
C SER A 310 -8.50 15.74 -4.12
N ASP A 311 -8.17 14.72 -3.30
CA ASP A 311 -6.79 14.29 -3.05
C ASP A 311 -6.15 13.77 -4.33
N LEU A 312 -6.87 12.89 -5.06
CA LEU A 312 -6.40 12.36 -6.35
C LEU A 312 -6.21 13.45 -7.40
N SER A 313 -7.04 14.50 -7.38
CA SER A 313 -6.90 15.63 -8.30
C SER A 313 -5.60 16.39 -8.05
N GLN A 314 -5.24 16.68 -6.80
CA GLN A 314 -3.98 17.33 -6.44
C GLN A 314 -2.76 16.49 -6.81
N ILE A 315 -2.80 15.17 -6.54
CA ILE A 315 -1.73 14.25 -6.93
C ILE A 315 -1.59 14.20 -8.45
N LYS A 316 -2.68 14.22 -9.19
CA LYS A 316 -2.66 14.26 -10.67
C LYS A 316 -2.05 15.58 -11.19
N GLU A 317 -2.35 16.71 -10.55
CA GLU A 317 -1.73 18.00 -10.88
C GLU A 317 -0.22 17.96 -10.68
N GLU A 318 0.27 17.38 -9.58
CA GLU A 318 1.68 17.18 -9.32
C GLU A 318 2.34 16.30 -10.39
N LEU A 319 1.72 15.16 -10.76
CA LEU A 319 2.21 14.29 -11.83
C LEU A 319 2.22 14.99 -13.21
N MET A 320 1.31 15.93 -13.46
CA MET A 320 1.31 16.76 -14.67
C MET A 320 2.41 17.82 -14.64
N GLU A 321 2.67 18.44 -13.51
CA GLU A 321 3.73 19.44 -13.34
C GLU A 321 5.11 18.85 -13.62
N TYR A 322 5.35 17.64 -13.12
CA TYR A 322 6.62 16.93 -13.30
C TYR A 322 6.68 16.07 -14.58
N GLY A 323 5.67 16.15 -15.47
CA GLY A 323 5.70 15.57 -16.81
C GLY A 323 5.40 14.07 -16.88
N TYR A 324 4.92 13.44 -15.82
CA TYR A 324 4.50 12.03 -15.84
C TYR A 324 3.15 11.81 -16.50
N VAL A 325 2.27 12.82 -16.44
CA VAL A 325 0.96 12.83 -17.08
C VAL A 325 0.90 13.98 -18.08
N LYS A 326 0.45 13.71 -19.29
CA LYS A 326 0.28 14.76 -20.32
C LYS A 326 -0.87 15.70 -19.92
N ARG A 327 -0.63 17.00 -20.03
CA ARG A 327 -1.71 18.00 -19.93
C ARG A 327 -2.58 17.92 -21.18
N HIS A 328 -3.83 17.53 -21.02
CA HIS A 328 -4.81 17.69 -22.10
C HIS A 328 -5.25 19.16 -22.14
N TYR A 329 -4.87 19.88 -23.16
CA TYR A 329 -5.42 21.19 -23.49
C TYR A 329 -6.82 21.01 -24.08
N GLY A 330 -7.80 20.71 -23.25
CA GLY A 330 -9.22 20.73 -23.64
C GLY A 330 -9.81 22.11 -23.36
N ASN A 331 -10.67 22.59 -24.24
CA ASN A 331 -11.37 23.87 -24.16
C ASN A 331 -11.95 24.13 -22.75
N LYS A 332 -11.39 25.10 -22.07
CA LYS A 332 -11.90 25.63 -20.80
C LYS A 332 -13.19 26.40 -21.05
N LYS A 333 -14.35 25.71 -21.12
CA LYS A 333 -15.64 26.32 -20.81
C LYS A 333 -16.20 25.59 -19.58
N GLY A 334 -16.16 26.27 -18.44
CA GLY A 334 -16.73 25.81 -17.17
C GLY A 334 -15.76 25.05 -16.27
N ALA A 335 -14.69 25.70 -15.78
CA ALA A 335 -13.94 25.18 -14.64
C ALA A 335 -14.88 25.16 -13.42
N LYS A 336 -15.44 23.99 -13.07
CA LYS A 336 -16.00 23.79 -11.73
C LYS A 336 -14.89 24.14 -10.73
N MET A 337 -15.19 25.03 -9.78
CA MET A 337 -14.30 25.32 -8.66
C MET A 337 -13.97 23.98 -7.99
N GLN A 338 -12.75 23.48 -8.20
CA GLN A 338 -12.32 22.24 -7.56
C GLN A 338 -12.24 22.54 -6.06
N VAL A 339 -12.98 21.78 -5.28
CA VAL A 339 -12.86 21.81 -3.80
C VAL A 339 -11.43 21.39 -3.50
N LYS A 340 -10.64 22.31 -2.90
CA LYS A 340 -9.27 21.98 -2.51
C LYS A 340 -9.33 20.96 -1.37
N SER A 341 -8.63 19.83 -1.53
CA SER A 341 -8.39 18.89 -0.45
C SER A 341 -7.75 19.62 0.74
N LYS A 342 -8.16 19.25 1.95
CA LYS A 342 -7.61 19.77 3.19
C LYS A 342 -6.75 18.71 3.87
N PRO A 343 -5.72 19.10 4.66
CA PRO A 343 -4.98 18.19 5.51
C PRO A 343 -5.92 17.47 6.49
N PHE A 344 -5.54 16.31 6.97
CA PHE A 344 -6.21 15.70 8.11
C PHE A 344 -6.01 16.56 9.34
N HIS A 345 -7.05 16.69 10.16
CA HIS A 345 -7.03 17.40 11.42
C HIS A 345 -7.38 16.47 12.57
N TYR A 346 -6.47 16.33 13.50
CA TYR A 346 -6.60 15.54 14.73
C TYR A 346 -6.48 16.42 15.96
N VAL A 347 -6.99 15.93 17.07
CA VAL A 347 -6.76 16.50 18.40
C VAL A 347 -6.12 15.45 19.29
N SER A 348 -5.01 15.81 19.92
CA SER A 348 -4.33 14.92 20.88
C SER A 348 -5.17 14.74 22.14
N SER A 349 -4.88 13.71 22.94
CA SER A 349 -5.51 13.48 24.23
C SER A 349 -5.33 14.63 25.22
N ASP A 350 -4.30 15.47 25.01
CA ASP A 350 -4.02 16.66 25.80
C ASP A 350 -4.64 17.94 25.21
N GLY A 351 -5.42 17.82 24.10
CA GLY A 351 -6.17 18.93 23.48
C GLY A 351 -5.36 19.79 22.50
N TYR A 352 -4.24 19.29 21.97
CA TYR A 352 -3.44 19.98 20.94
C TYR A 352 -3.89 19.61 19.54
N ASP A 353 -3.98 20.63 18.68
CA ASP A 353 -4.29 20.44 17.26
C ASP A 353 -3.10 19.86 16.51
N ILE A 354 -3.34 18.75 15.77
CA ILE A 354 -2.37 18.04 14.96
C ILE A 354 -2.87 18.00 13.52
N TYR A 355 -2.03 18.45 12.59
CA TYR A 355 -2.35 18.46 11.16
C TYR A 355 -1.42 17.53 10.39
N VAL A 356 -1.99 16.75 9.47
CA VAL A 356 -1.26 15.76 8.66
C VAL A 356 -1.50 16.04 7.18
N GLY A 357 -0.43 16.23 6.42
CA GLY A 357 -0.51 16.46 4.99
C GLY A 357 -0.79 15.19 4.20
N LYS A 358 -1.72 15.24 3.26
CA LYS A 358 -2.14 14.11 2.41
C LYS A 358 -1.28 13.93 1.15
N ASN A 359 -0.53 14.96 0.75
CA ASN A 359 0.33 14.96 -0.43
C ASN A 359 1.47 15.99 -0.28
N ASN A 360 2.39 16.02 -1.24
CA ASN A 360 3.57 16.87 -1.19
C ASN A 360 3.28 18.37 -1.16
N TYR A 361 2.24 18.82 -1.85
CA TYR A 361 1.83 20.25 -1.80
C TYR A 361 1.29 20.62 -0.43
N GLN A 362 0.48 19.76 0.20
CA GLN A 362 -0.01 19.99 1.56
C GLN A 362 1.12 19.90 2.58
N ASN A 363 2.06 18.98 2.42
CA ASN A 363 3.25 18.90 3.25
C ASN A 363 4.04 20.23 3.24
N ASP A 364 4.23 20.82 2.06
CA ASP A 364 4.84 22.13 1.91
C ASP A 364 4.01 23.25 2.56
N GLU A 365 2.71 23.26 2.30
CA GLU A 365 1.81 24.30 2.83
C GLU A 365 1.74 24.25 4.34
N LEU A 366 1.61 23.07 4.93
CA LEU A 366 1.64 22.87 6.39
C LEU A 366 2.95 23.34 6.99
N THR A 367 4.08 22.93 6.40
CA THR A 367 5.39 23.20 6.98
C THR A 367 5.82 24.68 6.81
N PHE A 368 5.59 25.29 5.65
CA PHE A 368 6.18 26.57 5.32
C PHE A 368 5.22 27.76 5.32
N LYS A 369 3.89 27.53 5.28
CA LYS A 369 2.90 28.59 5.32
C LYS A 369 2.02 28.57 6.57
N PHE A 370 1.67 27.37 7.05
CA PHE A 370 0.75 27.21 8.18
C PHE A 370 1.46 27.11 9.52
N ALA A 371 2.56 26.33 9.61
CA ALA A 371 3.29 26.15 10.84
C ALA A 371 4.12 27.40 11.20
N THR A 372 4.10 27.78 12.49
CA THR A 372 4.91 28.84 13.08
C THR A 372 6.23 28.28 13.63
N GLY A 373 7.18 29.15 13.97
CA GLY A 373 8.53 28.69 14.39
C GLY A 373 8.56 27.78 15.61
N ASN A 374 7.60 27.93 16.52
CA ASN A 374 7.52 27.15 17.76
C ASN A 374 6.73 25.85 17.62
N ASP A 375 5.98 25.67 16.53
CA ASP A 375 5.22 24.43 16.29
C ASP A 375 6.20 23.26 16.09
N TRP A 376 5.76 22.07 16.46
CA TRP A 376 6.54 20.87 16.29
C TRP A 376 6.20 20.18 14.97
N TRP A 377 7.24 19.74 14.26
CA TRP A 377 7.17 19.03 13.01
C TRP A 377 7.72 17.62 13.17
N PHE A 378 6.99 16.62 12.60
CA PHE A 378 7.33 15.20 12.66
C PHE A 378 7.33 14.60 11.28
N HIS A 379 8.22 13.64 11.03
CA HIS A 379 8.26 12.88 9.78
C HIS A 379 8.97 11.54 9.96
N ALA A 380 8.55 10.52 9.21
CA ALA A 380 9.17 9.20 9.21
C ALA A 380 10.61 9.29 8.65
N LYS A 381 11.58 8.79 9.41
CA LYS A 381 12.99 8.91 9.09
C LYS A 381 13.38 8.10 7.87
N LYS A 382 14.02 8.72 6.88
CA LYS A 382 14.56 8.10 5.67
C LYS A 382 13.53 7.30 4.85
N MET A 383 12.27 7.62 4.95
CA MET A 383 11.21 7.00 4.14
C MET A 383 10.13 8.00 3.78
N PRO A 384 9.37 7.76 2.69
CA PRO A 384 8.23 8.59 2.32
C PRO A 384 7.15 8.60 3.40
N GLY A 385 6.60 9.78 3.69
CA GLY A 385 5.58 9.97 4.70
C GLY A 385 4.96 11.36 4.65
N SER A 386 3.96 11.57 5.48
CA SER A 386 3.32 12.86 5.68
C SER A 386 4.13 13.75 6.63
N HIS A 387 4.09 15.05 6.37
CA HIS A 387 4.48 16.02 7.40
C HIS A 387 3.36 16.13 8.42
N VAL A 388 3.70 15.94 9.68
CA VAL A 388 2.78 16.11 10.80
C VAL A 388 3.21 17.35 11.56
N VAL A 389 2.26 18.26 11.80
CA VAL A 389 2.51 19.53 12.50
C VAL A 389 1.61 19.62 13.71
N VAL A 390 2.20 19.78 14.89
CA VAL A 390 1.48 20.04 16.15
C VAL A 390 1.54 21.53 16.45
N LYS A 391 0.39 22.16 16.60
CA LYS A 391 0.28 23.56 16.93
C LYS A 391 0.57 23.80 18.41
N THR A 392 1.48 24.71 18.71
CA THR A 392 1.81 25.10 20.08
C THR A 392 1.82 26.63 20.22
N LYS A 393 1.63 27.11 21.45
CA LYS A 393 1.74 28.55 21.75
C LYS A 393 3.16 28.93 22.19
N ASP A 394 3.73 28.12 23.06
CA ASP A 394 5.02 28.38 23.73
C ASP A 394 6.16 27.44 23.29
N GLY A 395 5.85 26.45 22.46
CA GLY A 395 6.83 25.46 21.98
C GLY A 395 6.98 24.26 22.91
N THR A 396 6.17 24.15 23.96
CA THR A 396 6.14 22.97 24.85
C THR A 396 5.00 22.03 24.46
N LEU A 397 5.24 20.74 24.60
CA LEU A 397 4.22 19.69 24.40
C LEU A 397 4.38 18.62 25.50
N PRO A 398 3.28 18.03 25.96
CA PRO A 398 3.31 16.84 26.81
C PRO A 398 3.89 15.62 26.08
N ASP A 399 4.55 14.71 26.79
CA ASP A 399 5.16 13.49 26.23
C ASP A 399 4.12 12.65 25.44
N ARG A 400 2.91 12.55 25.95
CA ARG A 400 1.82 11.84 25.27
C ARG A 400 1.48 12.44 23.90
N THR A 401 1.43 13.76 23.81
CA THR A 401 1.20 14.43 22.52
C THR A 401 2.35 14.18 21.54
N PHE A 402 3.63 14.08 22.02
CA PHE A 402 4.75 13.67 21.18
C PHE A 402 4.58 12.25 20.64
N GLU A 403 4.15 11.31 21.49
CA GLU A 403 3.88 9.93 21.07
C GLU A 403 2.75 9.85 20.04
N GLU A 404 1.63 10.53 20.29
CA GLU A 404 0.46 10.54 19.40
C GLU A 404 0.80 11.17 18.03
N ALA A 405 1.54 12.28 18.00
CA ALA A 405 2.02 12.88 16.75
C ALA A 405 3.01 11.98 16.01
N GLY A 406 3.89 11.28 16.75
CA GLY A 406 4.78 10.27 16.22
C GLY A 406 4.02 9.09 15.60
N ASN A 407 3.00 8.60 16.28
CA ASN A 407 2.12 7.51 15.79
C ASN A 407 1.39 7.92 14.51
N LEU A 408 0.88 9.15 14.43
CA LEU A 408 0.30 9.70 13.20
C LEU A 408 1.35 9.77 12.07
N ALA A 409 2.57 10.22 12.34
CA ALA A 409 3.63 10.25 11.33
C ALA A 409 4.02 8.84 10.85
N ALA A 410 4.03 7.84 11.75
CA ALA A 410 4.25 6.44 11.41
C ALA A 410 3.12 5.86 10.55
N PHE A 411 1.86 6.12 10.94
CA PHE A 411 0.67 5.64 10.25
C PHE A 411 0.57 6.19 8.81
N TYR A 412 0.86 7.48 8.62
CA TYR A 412 0.82 8.14 7.32
C TYR A 412 2.16 8.07 6.56
N SER A 413 2.94 7.02 6.80
CA SER A 413 4.20 6.75 6.11
C SER A 413 4.19 5.39 5.40
N LYS A 414 5.22 5.14 4.60
CA LYS A 414 5.48 3.82 3.99
C LYS A 414 5.70 2.73 5.05
N GLY A 415 6.03 3.12 6.29
CA GLY A 415 6.23 2.22 7.43
C GLY A 415 4.95 1.78 8.15
N ARG A 416 3.76 2.15 7.69
CA ARG A 416 2.46 1.90 8.36
C ARG A 416 2.16 0.43 8.71
N THR A 417 2.81 -0.52 8.08
CA THR A 417 2.66 -1.96 8.36
C THR A 417 3.76 -2.53 9.23
N ALA A 418 4.76 -1.74 9.58
CA ALA A 418 5.83 -2.15 10.48
C ALA A 418 5.37 -2.05 11.94
N PRO A 419 5.88 -2.90 12.85
CA PRO A 419 5.51 -2.83 14.27
C PRO A 419 5.94 -1.50 14.93
N LYS A 420 7.06 -0.93 14.48
CA LYS A 420 7.56 0.37 14.92
C LYS A 420 8.29 1.09 13.79
N VAL A 421 8.21 2.43 13.79
CA VAL A 421 8.84 3.33 12.80
C VAL A 421 9.63 4.38 13.55
N GLU A 422 10.85 4.65 13.10
CA GLU A 422 11.66 5.76 13.62
C GLU A 422 11.14 7.08 13.04
N ILE A 423 10.76 8.02 13.90
CA ILE A 423 10.21 9.33 13.54
C ILE A 423 11.19 10.42 13.98
N ASP A 424 11.62 11.24 13.05
CA ASP A 424 12.35 12.46 13.34
C ASP A 424 11.37 13.58 13.69
N TYR A 425 11.69 14.35 14.75
CA TYR A 425 10.88 15.50 15.16
C TYR A 425 11.75 16.66 15.64
N LEU A 426 11.29 17.87 15.36
CA LEU A 426 11.99 19.10 15.72
C LEU A 426 11.03 20.29 15.63
N GLN A 427 11.43 21.41 16.23
CA GLN A 427 10.68 22.66 16.04
C GLN A 427 10.78 23.14 14.60
N LYS A 428 9.67 23.63 14.03
CA LYS A 428 9.57 24.06 12.62
C LYS A 428 10.65 25.06 12.21
N LYS A 429 11.11 25.95 13.12
CA LYS A 429 12.19 26.93 12.82
C LYS A 429 13.48 26.28 12.30
N ASN A 430 13.72 25.02 12.61
CA ASN A 430 14.89 24.25 12.20
C ASN A 430 14.68 23.49 10.87
N VAL A 431 13.45 23.49 10.32
CA VAL A 431 13.12 22.86 9.03
C VAL A 431 13.29 23.89 7.92
N LYS A 432 14.11 23.55 6.90
CA LYS A 432 14.40 24.43 5.76
C LYS A 432 14.03 23.75 4.44
N LYS A 433 13.64 24.55 3.45
CA LYS A 433 13.45 24.11 2.08
C LYS A 433 14.63 24.56 1.23
N PRO A 434 15.40 23.63 0.61
CA PRO A 434 16.45 24.02 -0.35
C PRO A 434 15.87 24.74 -1.56
N ALA A 435 16.63 25.66 -2.14
CA ALA A 435 16.22 26.32 -3.37
C ALA A 435 16.04 25.30 -4.51
N GLY A 436 14.92 25.38 -5.21
CA GLY A 436 14.60 24.45 -6.31
C GLY A 436 14.17 23.06 -5.89
N ALA A 437 14.04 22.76 -4.59
CA ALA A 437 13.56 21.46 -4.12
C ALA A 437 12.10 21.21 -4.51
N LYS A 438 11.79 19.95 -4.81
CA LYS A 438 10.43 19.47 -5.10
C LYS A 438 9.49 19.68 -3.90
N PRO A 439 8.16 19.76 -4.10
CA PRO A 439 7.21 19.82 -2.99
C PRO A 439 7.41 18.66 -2.00
N GLY A 440 7.23 18.93 -0.71
CA GLY A 440 7.41 17.95 0.35
C GLY A 440 8.86 17.65 0.72
N PHE A 441 9.86 18.15 -0.03
CA PHE A 441 11.26 17.94 0.30
C PHE A 441 11.77 19.00 1.27
N VAL A 442 12.39 18.57 2.36
CA VAL A 442 12.92 19.41 3.43
C VAL A 442 14.31 18.95 3.86
N VAL A 443 15.09 19.86 4.46
CA VAL A 443 16.36 19.54 5.12
C VAL A 443 16.37 20.09 6.53
N TYR A 444 16.96 19.34 7.44
CA TYR A 444 17.23 19.72 8.82
C TYR A 444 18.55 19.08 9.27
N TYR A 445 19.23 19.69 10.23
CA TYR A 445 20.57 19.26 10.66
C TYR A 445 20.58 18.77 12.11
N THR A 446 19.62 19.24 12.90
CA THR A 446 19.45 18.83 14.31
C THR A 446 18.02 18.40 14.51
N ASN A 447 17.84 17.16 14.91
CA ASN A 447 16.53 16.59 15.20
C ASN A 447 16.61 15.67 16.42
N TYR A 448 15.49 15.41 17.00
CA TYR A 448 15.25 14.30 17.91
C TYR A 448 14.61 13.15 17.13
N SER A 449 14.72 11.93 17.66
CA SER A 449 14.06 10.75 17.06
C SER A 449 13.35 9.97 18.16
N LEU A 450 12.21 9.41 17.82
CA LEU A 450 11.45 8.50 18.68
C LEU A 450 11.01 7.27 17.87
N MET A 451 10.77 6.16 18.57
CA MET A 451 10.20 4.94 17.98
C MET A 451 8.69 4.96 18.19
N ALA A 452 7.93 5.18 17.12
CA ALA A 452 6.48 5.27 17.14
C ALA A 452 5.82 3.99 16.60
N SER A 453 4.67 3.65 17.13
CA SER A 453 3.79 2.61 16.58
C SER A 453 2.83 3.24 15.57
N PRO A 454 2.57 2.64 14.40
CA PRO A 454 1.56 3.14 13.46
C PRO A 454 0.13 2.82 13.94
N ASP A 455 -0.16 3.08 15.21
CA ASP A 455 -1.46 2.92 15.84
C ASP A 455 -2.02 4.30 16.22
N ILE A 456 -3.16 4.64 15.66
CA ILE A 456 -3.85 5.90 15.88
C ILE A 456 -5.16 5.72 16.69
N ALA A 457 -5.39 4.52 17.24
CA ALA A 457 -6.56 4.26 18.07
C ALA A 457 -6.59 5.21 19.28
N GLY A 458 -7.72 5.88 19.47
CA GLY A 458 -7.90 6.84 20.56
C GLY A 458 -7.49 8.28 20.24
N ILE A 459 -6.89 8.57 19.08
CA ILE A 459 -6.63 9.95 18.63
C ILE A 459 -7.85 10.44 17.85
N GLN A 460 -8.47 11.52 18.33
CA GLN A 460 -9.70 12.05 17.74
C GLN A 460 -9.43 12.73 16.40
N GLN A 461 -9.98 12.21 15.30
CA GLN A 461 -10.00 12.88 14.02
C GLN A 461 -11.20 13.83 13.93
N LEU A 462 -10.98 15.08 13.50
CA LEU A 462 -12.02 16.08 13.30
C LEU A 462 -12.41 16.25 11.83
N SER A 463 -11.46 16.07 10.90
CA SER A 463 -11.72 16.19 9.46
C SER A 463 -10.60 15.52 8.63
#